data_230a530f9285097214f79012b904ec16
#
_entry.id   230a530f9285097214f79012b904ec16
#
_cell.length_a   1.000
_cell.length_b   1.000
_cell.length_c   1.000
_cell.angle_alpha   90.00
_cell.angle_beta   90.00
_cell.angle_gamma   90.00
#
_symmetry.space_group_name_H-M   'P 1'
#
loop_
_entity.id
_entity.type
_entity.pdbx_description
1 polymer ?
#
loop_
_entity_poly.entity_id
_entity_poly.type
_entity_poly.pdbx_seq_one_letter_code
_entity_poly.pdbx_strand_id
1 'polypeptide(L)'
;MTTTYLLLSILSLQALIGCGQSNSAVSQPKSKDLTVETSDPDGRQFIDPKGMTVKSRILLPAGFERLSYTSKDFGSFLENLPLYPIDHEVRYYNGKIKPRNNIYNSVIKLDIGKRDLHQCADAVMRLRADYLYQQKRYQDIKFNFLSDGKPRTYTDYAKGDYSYPKYWKYMEYIFAYANTASLHDELPNVKSATTVKIGDTFVQKGSPIGHAIIVVDLAKNKEGKTIVLLAQSYMPAQEIQLLNNWNNAALSPWYDIDKDVINTPEWTFYARNLKTWK
;
A
#
# COMPACT_ATOMS: atom_id res chain seq x y z
N MET A 1 -56.32 -20.67 24.24
CA MET A 1 -57.15 -19.55 23.78
C MET A 1 -56.48 -19.06 22.50
N THR A 2 -56.77 -19.68 21.41
CA THR A 2 -57.84 -19.58 20.40
C THR A 2 -58.00 -18.14 19.87
N THR A 3 -57.84 -18.09 18.58
CA THR A 3 -58.63 -17.39 17.56
C THR A 3 -57.86 -16.22 16.92
N THR A 4 -57.89 -15.89 15.62
CA THR A 4 -58.56 -16.47 14.43
C THR A 4 -58.02 -15.72 13.19
N TYR A 5 -57.96 -16.40 12.07
CA TYR A 5 -57.64 -15.92 10.73
C TYR A 5 -58.71 -14.95 10.19
N LEU A 6 -58.30 -13.98 9.37
CA LEU A 6 -59.21 -13.40 8.36
C LEU A 6 -58.50 -13.19 7.02
N LEU A 7 -58.90 -14.02 6.06
CA LEU A 7 -58.72 -13.89 4.61
C LEU A 7 -59.71 -12.91 4.05
N LEU A 8 -59.31 -12.00 3.18
CA LEU A 8 -60.24 -11.35 2.24
C LEU A 8 -59.65 -11.34 0.83
N SER A 9 -60.33 -12.05 -0.03
CA SER A 9 -60.20 -12.10 -1.49
C SER A 9 -61.20 -11.10 -2.12
N ILE A 10 -60.78 -10.33 -3.13
CA ILE A 10 -61.67 -9.67 -4.11
C ILE A 10 -60.91 -9.57 -5.44
N LEU A 11 -61.25 -10.29 -6.33
CA LEU A 11 -61.97 -10.37 -7.63
C LEU A 11 -61.63 -9.25 -8.64
N SER A 12 -61.23 -9.75 -9.77
CA SER A 12 -60.93 -9.20 -11.09
C SER A 12 -62.08 -8.28 -11.69
N LEU A 13 -61.57 -7.31 -12.49
CA LEU A 13 -62.42 -6.79 -13.60
C LEU A 13 -61.59 -6.48 -14.82
N GLN A 14 -61.76 -7.22 -15.89
CA GLN A 14 -61.21 -6.97 -17.22
C GLN A 14 -62.15 -5.95 -17.94
N ALA A 15 -61.53 -5.01 -18.65
CA ALA A 15 -62.22 -4.27 -19.71
C ALA A 15 -61.31 -4.14 -20.92
N LEU A 16 -61.68 -4.79 -22.00
CA LEU A 16 -61.18 -4.67 -23.36
C LEU A 16 -61.83 -3.46 -24.04
N ILE A 17 -61.09 -2.57 -24.66
CA ILE A 17 -61.51 -1.76 -25.83
C ILE A 17 -60.16 -1.40 -26.55
N GLY A 18 -60.00 -1.53 -27.69
CA GLY A 18 -59.98 -1.76 -29.06
C GLY A 18 -59.30 -0.60 -29.83
N CYS A 19 -58.40 -0.99 -30.71
CA CYS A 19 -57.97 -0.42 -32.01
C CYS A 19 -57.81 1.11 -32.20
N GLY A 20 -56.59 1.46 -32.62
CA GLY A 20 -56.29 2.70 -33.37
C GLY A 20 -54.84 2.72 -33.80
N GLN A 21 -54.54 2.18 -35.00
CA GLN A 21 -53.22 2.33 -35.65
C GLN A 21 -53.06 3.77 -36.19
N SER A 22 -51.97 4.43 -35.84
CA SER A 22 -51.39 5.46 -36.67
C SER A 22 -49.87 5.35 -36.60
N ASN A 23 -49.26 4.94 -37.72
CA ASN A 23 -47.81 4.95 -37.96
C ASN A 23 -47.31 6.37 -38.03
N SER A 24 -46.43 6.74 -37.12
CA SER A 24 -45.46 7.82 -37.32
C SER A 24 -44.12 7.34 -36.86
N ALA A 25 -43.22 7.15 -37.82
CA ALA A 25 -41.86 6.78 -37.60
C ALA A 25 -41.11 7.96 -36.93
N VAL A 26 -40.88 7.83 -35.62
CA VAL A 26 -39.93 8.67 -34.90
C VAL A 26 -38.61 7.93 -34.88
N SER A 27 -37.64 8.47 -35.59
CA SER A 27 -36.23 8.02 -35.56
C SER A 27 -35.67 8.19 -34.14
N GLN A 28 -35.46 7.09 -33.46
CA GLN A 28 -34.68 7.08 -32.20
C GLN A 28 -33.25 7.42 -32.48
N PRO A 29 -32.58 8.31 -31.66
CA PRO A 29 -31.17 8.50 -31.75
C PRO A 29 -30.48 7.21 -31.28
N LYS A 30 -29.51 6.72 -32.08
CA LYS A 30 -28.64 5.61 -31.72
C LYS A 30 -27.96 5.94 -30.40
N SER A 31 -28.28 5.23 -29.34
CA SER A 31 -27.52 5.19 -28.13
C SER A 31 -26.08 4.73 -28.49
N LYS A 32 -25.10 5.59 -28.28
CA LYS A 32 -23.72 5.16 -28.25
C LYS A 32 -23.62 4.14 -27.12
N ASP A 33 -23.39 2.90 -27.50
CA ASP A 33 -22.96 1.85 -26.60
C ASP A 33 -21.71 2.35 -25.89
N LEU A 34 -21.86 2.86 -24.67
CA LEU A 34 -20.78 2.96 -23.72
C LEU A 34 -20.46 1.51 -23.33
N THR A 35 -19.50 0.92 -24.05
CA THR A 35 -18.82 -0.27 -23.56
C THR A 35 -18.22 0.12 -22.21
N VAL A 36 -18.90 -0.26 -21.14
CA VAL A 36 -18.31 -0.34 -19.82
C VAL A 36 -17.19 -1.37 -19.97
N GLU A 37 -15.95 -0.91 -20.07
CA GLU A 37 -14.80 -1.79 -19.96
C GLU A 37 -14.96 -2.53 -18.63
N THR A 38 -15.17 -3.83 -18.72
CA THR A 38 -15.28 -4.73 -17.57
C THR A 38 -13.99 -4.60 -16.80
N SER A 39 -14.06 -3.97 -15.61
CA SER A 39 -12.96 -3.94 -14.66
C SER A 39 -12.50 -5.37 -14.44
N ASP A 40 -11.19 -5.62 -14.68
CA ASP A 40 -10.56 -6.90 -14.36
C ASP A 40 -10.78 -7.19 -12.87
N PRO A 41 -11.60 -8.21 -12.50
CA PRO A 41 -11.92 -8.50 -11.12
C PRO A 41 -10.68 -8.87 -10.28
N ASP A 42 -9.56 -9.21 -10.91
CA ASP A 42 -8.29 -9.54 -10.25
C ASP A 42 -7.42 -8.30 -9.93
N GLY A 43 -7.83 -7.08 -10.30
CA GLY A 43 -7.08 -5.84 -10.04
C GLY A 43 -5.72 -5.80 -10.75
N ARG A 44 -5.55 -6.51 -11.86
CA ARG A 44 -4.29 -6.61 -12.61
C ARG A 44 -4.16 -5.59 -13.74
N GLN A 45 -5.14 -4.75 -13.97
CA GLN A 45 -5.14 -3.78 -15.08
C GLN A 45 -3.92 -2.82 -15.06
N PHE A 46 -3.32 -2.58 -13.89
CA PHE A 46 -2.12 -1.74 -13.75
C PHE A 46 -0.86 -2.57 -13.43
N ILE A 47 -0.80 -3.82 -13.85
CA ILE A 47 0.34 -4.71 -13.61
C ILE A 47 0.97 -5.12 -14.93
N ASP A 48 2.25 -4.76 -15.14
CA ASP A 48 3.08 -5.36 -16.18
C ASP A 48 3.80 -6.59 -15.59
N PRO A 49 3.42 -7.83 -15.96
CA PRO A 49 4.02 -9.03 -15.40
C PRO A 49 5.52 -9.18 -15.72
N LYS A 50 6.03 -8.45 -16.73
CA LYS A 50 7.45 -8.47 -17.11
C LYS A 50 8.28 -7.43 -16.37
N GLY A 51 7.66 -6.45 -15.73
CA GLY A 51 8.36 -5.44 -14.94
C GLY A 51 9.08 -6.08 -13.76
N MET A 52 10.33 -5.69 -13.50
CA MET A 52 11.17 -6.28 -12.43
C MET A 52 11.53 -5.27 -11.34
N THR A 53 10.97 -4.07 -11.38
CA THR A 53 11.07 -3.04 -10.33
C THR A 53 9.67 -2.52 -10.00
N VAL A 54 9.52 -1.83 -8.88
CA VAL A 54 8.25 -1.19 -8.49
C VAL A 54 7.72 -0.36 -9.66
N LYS A 55 8.53 0.55 -10.20
CA LYS A 55 8.15 1.47 -11.29
C LYS A 55 7.81 0.76 -12.59
N SER A 56 8.57 -0.27 -12.97
CA SER A 56 8.34 -0.99 -14.22
C SER A 56 7.18 -2.00 -14.14
N ARG A 57 6.88 -2.52 -12.95
CA ARG A 57 5.79 -3.46 -12.71
C ARG A 57 4.43 -2.77 -12.60
N ILE A 58 4.37 -1.63 -11.93
CA ILE A 58 3.10 -0.96 -11.64
C ILE A 58 2.89 0.15 -12.66
N LEU A 59 1.86 -0.01 -13.49
CA LEU A 59 1.46 0.95 -14.51
C LEU A 59 0.62 2.08 -13.90
N LEU A 60 0.58 3.22 -14.59
CA LEU A 60 -0.21 4.38 -14.17
C LEU A 60 -1.64 4.30 -14.72
N PRO A 61 -2.64 4.71 -13.95
CA PRO A 61 -3.96 5.02 -14.49
C PRO A 61 -3.89 6.18 -15.48
N ALA A 62 -4.80 6.20 -16.44
CA ALA A 62 -4.88 7.27 -17.43
C ALA A 62 -4.99 8.66 -16.77
N GLY A 63 -4.22 9.62 -17.27
CA GLY A 63 -4.20 10.99 -16.76
C GLY A 63 -3.33 11.23 -15.52
N PHE A 64 -2.68 10.19 -14.97
CA PHE A 64 -1.73 10.34 -13.88
C PHE A 64 -0.29 10.30 -14.37
N GLU A 65 0.57 11.06 -13.72
CA GLU A 65 2.01 11.14 -14.01
C GLU A 65 2.81 10.98 -12.72
N ARG A 66 3.93 10.24 -12.79
CA ARG A 66 4.90 10.16 -11.68
C ARG A 66 5.66 11.46 -11.54
N LEU A 67 6.02 11.79 -10.31
CA LEU A 67 6.97 12.87 -10.07
C LEU A 67 8.37 12.46 -10.52
N SER A 68 9.15 13.44 -10.97
CA SER A 68 10.55 13.21 -11.37
C SER A 68 11.46 13.23 -10.14
N TYR A 69 12.28 12.21 -9.99
CA TYR A 69 13.30 12.08 -8.95
C TYR A 69 14.68 11.93 -9.57
N THR A 70 15.69 12.49 -8.92
CA THR A 70 17.09 12.21 -9.27
C THR A 70 17.51 10.86 -8.72
N SER A 71 18.57 10.25 -9.26
CA SER A 71 19.09 8.97 -8.78
C SER A 71 19.57 8.98 -7.31
N LYS A 72 19.71 10.18 -6.74
CA LYS A 72 20.10 10.37 -5.33
C LYS A 72 18.92 10.49 -4.38
N ASP A 73 17.70 10.56 -4.88
CA ASP A 73 16.52 10.72 -4.04
C ASP A 73 16.02 9.40 -3.48
N PHE A 74 15.47 9.44 -2.26
CA PHE A 74 14.85 8.26 -1.64
C PHE A 74 13.66 7.74 -2.46
N GLY A 75 12.92 8.65 -3.11
CA GLY A 75 11.86 8.27 -4.02
C GLY A 75 12.36 7.42 -5.19
N SER A 76 13.46 7.84 -5.84
CA SER A 76 14.08 7.05 -6.90
C SER A 76 14.55 5.68 -6.43
N PHE A 77 15.12 5.58 -5.23
CA PHE A 77 15.53 4.30 -4.64
C PHE A 77 14.32 3.36 -4.48
N LEU A 78 13.20 3.86 -3.95
CA LEU A 78 12.00 3.06 -3.71
C LEU A 78 11.30 2.63 -5.02
N GLU A 79 11.17 3.52 -6.00
CA GLU A 79 10.62 3.19 -7.33
C GLU A 79 11.43 2.10 -8.07
N ASN A 80 12.73 2.04 -7.81
CA ASN A 80 13.64 1.08 -8.45
C ASN A 80 13.94 -0.16 -7.61
N LEU A 81 13.24 -0.37 -6.48
CA LEU A 81 13.38 -1.61 -5.71
C LEU A 81 13.10 -2.82 -6.60
N PRO A 82 14.00 -3.83 -6.61
CA PRO A 82 13.81 -5.02 -7.40
C PRO A 82 12.64 -5.85 -6.86
N LEU A 83 11.89 -6.47 -7.76
CA LEU A 83 10.79 -7.38 -7.44
C LEU A 83 11.15 -8.81 -7.79
N TYR A 84 10.57 -9.75 -7.08
CA TYR A 84 10.52 -11.13 -7.51
C TYR A 84 9.63 -11.29 -8.76
N PRO A 85 9.71 -12.41 -9.49
CA PRO A 85 8.74 -12.74 -10.55
C PRO A 85 7.30 -12.60 -10.04
N ILE A 86 6.36 -12.35 -10.96
CA ILE A 86 4.96 -12.00 -10.61
C ILE A 86 4.25 -13.06 -9.74
N ASP A 87 4.62 -14.33 -9.89
CA ASP A 87 3.98 -15.44 -9.17
C ASP A 87 4.68 -15.80 -7.86
N HIS A 88 5.69 -15.01 -7.45
CA HIS A 88 6.36 -15.23 -6.17
C HIS A 88 5.38 -15.03 -5.01
N GLU A 89 5.35 -16.01 -4.11
CA GLU A 89 4.54 -15.98 -2.90
C GLU A 89 5.35 -15.45 -1.73
N VAL A 90 4.75 -14.55 -0.94
CA VAL A 90 5.39 -14.00 0.27
C VAL A 90 5.81 -15.12 1.22
N ARG A 91 7.06 -15.06 1.67
CA ARG A 91 7.62 -15.99 2.65
C ARG A 91 7.84 -15.31 3.99
N TYR A 92 7.53 -16.06 5.03
CA TYR A 92 7.95 -15.71 6.39
C TYR A 92 9.45 -15.94 6.57
N TYR A 93 10.04 -15.36 7.63
CA TYR A 93 11.44 -15.53 8.03
C TYR A 93 11.91 -17.00 8.12
N ASN A 94 11.00 -17.92 8.38
CA ASN A 94 11.25 -19.36 8.49
C ASN A 94 11.02 -20.13 7.18
N GLY A 95 10.81 -19.43 6.06
CA GLY A 95 10.61 -19.99 4.73
C GLY A 95 9.20 -20.49 4.43
N LYS A 96 8.27 -20.49 5.40
CA LYS A 96 6.87 -20.86 5.15
C LYS A 96 6.18 -19.80 4.30
N ILE A 97 5.28 -20.25 3.43
CA ILE A 97 4.50 -19.37 2.54
C ILE A 97 3.36 -18.74 3.34
N LYS A 98 3.16 -17.41 3.16
CA LYS A 98 1.99 -16.71 3.66
C LYS A 98 0.79 -17.00 2.73
N PRO A 99 -0.39 -17.34 3.27
CA PRO A 99 -1.59 -17.43 2.47
C PRO A 99 -1.85 -16.09 1.73
N ARG A 100 -2.01 -16.14 0.40
CA ARG A 100 -2.05 -14.92 -0.42
C ARG A 100 -3.30 -14.09 -0.20
N ASN A 101 -4.47 -14.72 -0.16
CA ASN A 101 -5.78 -14.08 0.09
C ASN A 101 -6.01 -12.74 -0.64
N ASN A 102 -5.44 -12.59 -1.84
CA ASN A 102 -5.48 -11.37 -2.67
C ASN A 102 -4.99 -10.08 -1.97
N ILE A 103 -4.12 -10.20 -0.97
CA ILE A 103 -3.62 -9.07 -0.17
C ILE A 103 -2.64 -8.20 -0.97
N TYR A 104 -1.84 -8.83 -1.84
CA TYR A 104 -0.73 -8.20 -2.57
C TYR A 104 -0.68 -8.65 -4.04
N ASN A 105 0.00 -7.85 -4.84
CA ASN A 105 0.27 -8.15 -6.26
C ASN A 105 1.73 -8.48 -6.55
N SER A 106 2.67 -7.97 -5.77
CA SER A 106 4.12 -8.14 -6.00
C SER A 106 4.88 -8.21 -4.69
N VAL A 107 6.08 -8.79 -4.73
CA VAL A 107 6.97 -8.95 -3.56
C VAL A 107 8.32 -8.32 -3.87
N ILE A 108 8.81 -7.46 -2.98
CA ILE A 108 10.12 -6.82 -3.09
C ILE A 108 11.20 -7.87 -2.85
N LYS A 109 12.17 -7.95 -3.77
CA LYS A 109 13.29 -8.89 -3.69
C LYS A 109 14.35 -8.36 -2.73
N LEU A 110 14.16 -8.66 -1.44
CA LEU A 110 15.03 -8.25 -0.36
C LEU A 110 15.16 -9.39 0.66
N ASP A 111 16.38 -9.73 1.04
CA ASP A 111 16.64 -10.71 2.11
C ASP A 111 16.20 -10.12 3.46
N ILE A 112 15.35 -10.83 4.17
CA ILE A 112 14.81 -10.42 5.48
C ILE A 112 15.48 -11.12 6.66
N GLY A 113 16.47 -11.98 6.39
CA GLY A 113 17.13 -12.82 7.41
C GLY A 113 16.28 -14.02 7.85
N LYS A 114 16.76 -14.70 8.89
CA LYS A 114 16.18 -15.97 9.37
C LYS A 114 15.59 -15.88 10.78
N ARG A 115 15.42 -14.66 11.30
CA ARG A 115 14.88 -14.38 12.63
C ARG A 115 13.54 -13.66 12.50
N ASP A 116 12.65 -13.86 13.47
CA ASP A 116 11.38 -13.13 13.52
C ASP A 116 11.59 -11.69 14.03
N LEU A 117 12.28 -10.88 13.19
CA LEU A 117 12.65 -9.50 13.51
C LEU A 117 12.18 -8.50 12.47
N HIS A 118 12.33 -8.79 11.18
CA HIS A 118 11.98 -7.88 10.09
C HIS A 118 10.46 -7.78 9.92
N GLN A 119 9.77 -7.15 10.89
CA GLN A 119 8.32 -6.96 10.90
C GLN A 119 7.93 -5.62 10.24
N CYS A 120 6.73 -5.12 10.47
CA CYS A 120 6.16 -3.97 9.75
C CYS A 120 6.99 -2.69 9.86
N ALA A 121 7.30 -2.21 11.08
CA ALA A 121 8.11 -1.02 11.28
C ALA A 121 9.57 -1.23 10.87
N ASP A 122 10.07 -2.46 11.04
CA ASP A 122 11.45 -2.82 10.71
C ASP A 122 11.68 -2.76 9.20
N ALA A 123 10.70 -3.17 8.40
CA ALA A 123 10.73 -3.01 6.94
C ALA A 123 10.84 -1.54 6.52
N VAL A 124 10.07 -0.65 7.16
CA VAL A 124 10.13 0.79 6.89
C VAL A 124 11.51 1.36 7.26
N MET A 125 12.02 1.03 8.44
CA MET A 125 13.37 1.44 8.90
C MET A 125 14.45 0.86 8.00
N ARG A 126 14.31 -0.40 7.58
CA ARG A 126 15.25 -1.07 6.68
C ARG A 126 15.36 -0.36 5.33
N LEU A 127 14.25 -0.06 4.67
CA LEU A 127 14.26 0.61 3.38
C LEU A 127 14.93 2.00 3.47
N ARG A 128 14.69 2.75 4.55
CA ARG A 128 15.37 4.03 4.79
C ARG A 128 16.86 3.85 5.02
N ALA A 129 17.24 2.87 5.82
CA ALA A 129 18.65 2.59 6.12
C ALA A 129 19.41 2.08 4.89
N ASP A 130 18.83 1.18 4.09
CA ASP A 130 19.45 0.66 2.86
C ASP A 130 19.73 1.79 1.85
N TYR A 131 18.79 2.71 1.69
CA TYR A 131 18.99 3.91 0.87
C TYR A 131 20.20 4.73 1.37
N LEU A 132 20.23 5.06 2.66
CA LEU A 132 21.30 5.85 3.24
C LEU A 132 22.66 5.12 3.19
N TYR A 133 22.64 3.80 3.39
CA TYR A 133 23.84 2.95 3.30
C TYR A 133 24.41 2.94 1.87
N GLN A 134 23.57 2.80 0.84
CA GLN A 134 23.99 2.86 -0.56
C GLN A 134 24.58 4.23 -0.93
N GLN A 135 24.04 5.32 -0.35
CA GLN A 135 24.56 6.67 -0.52
C GLN A 135 25.82 6.94 0.33
N LYS A 136 26.32 5.97 1.10
CA LYS A 136 27.42 6.11 2.08
C LYS A 136 27.15 7.21 3.11
N ARG A 137 25.91 7.54 3.39
CA ARG A 137 25.43 8.50 4.39
C ARG A 137 25.30 7.85 5.75
N TYR A 138 26.35 7.19 6.21
CA TYR A 138 26.35 6.36 7.42
C TYR A 138 25.98 7.11 8.70
N GLN A 139 26.36 8.40 8.80
CA GLN A 139 26.01 9.29 9.91
C GLN A 139 24.53 9.59 10.03
N ASP A 140 23.78 9.44 8.93
CA ASP A 140 22.33 9.70 8.90
C ASP A 140 21.50 8.47 9.25
N ILE A 141 22.14 7.28 9.32
CA ILE A 141 21.47 6.03 9.70
C ILE A 141 21.35 5.98 11.22
N LYS A 142 20.15 6.21 11.72
CA LYS A 142 19.83 6.19 13.15
C LYS A 142 18.36 5.94 13.37
N PHE A 143 18.03 5.25 14.47
CA PHE A 143 16.66 4.97 14.88
C PHE A 143 16.55 5.01 16.40
N ASN A 144 15.43 5.48 16.91
CA ASN A 144 15.21 5.60 18.34
C ASN A 144 14.78 4.24 18.94
N PHE A 145 15.36 3.89 20.09
CA PHE A 145 14.89 2.75 20.84
C PHE A 145 13.58 3.02 21.57
N LEU A 146 12.78 1.98 21.74
CA LEU A 146 11.53 2.08 22.48
C LEU A 146 11.76 2.42 23.96
N SER A 147 12.84 1.89 24.54
CA SER A 147 13.09 1.95 26.00
C SER A 147 13.35 3.36 26.52
N ASP A 148 13.99 4.23 25.75
CA ASP A 148 14.47 5.54 26.20
C ASP A 148 14.25 6.67 25.19
N GLY A 149 13.67 6.37 24.00
CA GLY A 149 13.44 7.33 22.94
C GLY A 149 14.70 7.94 22.33
N LYS A 150 15.88 7.40 22.62
CA LYS A 150 17.15 7.95 22.15
C LYS A 150 17.64 7.25 20.88
N PRO A 151 18.27 7.99 19.96
CA PRO A 151 18.79 7.41 18.72
C PRO A 151 20.00 6.50 18.99
N ARG A 152 20.05 5.43 18.21
CA ARG A 152 21.22 4.56 18.07
C ARG A 152 21.77 4.76 16.67
N THR A 153 22.96 5.36 16.55
CA THR A 153 23.55 5.67 15.25
C THR A 153 24.34 4.48 14.71
N TYR A 154 24.31 4.33 13.38
CA TYR A 154 25.12 3.28 12.75
C TYR A 154 26.62 3.53 12.93
N THR A 155 27.07 4.79 12.88
CA THR A 155 28.49 5.15 13.07
C THR A 155 29.04 4.73 14.43
N ASP A 156 28.27 4.93 15.51
CA ASP A 156 28.65 4.50 16.86
C ASP A 156 28.71 2.98 16.99
N TYR A 157 27.80 2.28 16.33
CA TYR A 157 27.78 0.81 16.31
C TYR A 157 28.90 0.22 15.45
N ALA A 158 29.13 0.81 14.28
CA ALA A 158 30.10 0.33 13.29
C ALA A 158 31.53 0.51 13.73
N LYS A 159 31.85 1.61 14.46
CA LYS A 159 33.19 1.95 14.90
C LYS A 159 34.23 1.90 13.78
N GLY A 160 33.85 2.42 12.60
CA GLY A 160 34.69 2.45 11.40
C GLY A 160 34.61 1.23 10.49
N ASP A 161 33.98 0.14 10.90
CA ASP A 161 33.67 -1.02 10.03
C ASP A 161 32.32 -0.82 9.32
N TYR A 162 32.35 -0.29 8.11
CA TYR A 162 31.15 -0.07 7.28
C TYR A 162 30.87 -1.23 6.31
N SER A 163 31.36 -2.43 6.59
CA SER A 163 31.04 -3.62 5.81
C SER A 163 29.55 -3.99 5.90
N TYR A 164 29.03 -4.65 4.84
CA TYR A 164 27.64 -5.08 4.83
C TYR A 164 27.28 -6.05 5.97
N PRO A 165 28.13 -7.02 6.35
CA PRO A 165 27.86 -7.86 7.53
C PRO A 165 27.72 -7.06 8.83
N LYS A 166 28.51 -5.98 9.00
CA LYS A 166 28.41 -5.10 10.16
C LYS A 166 27.13 -4.26 10.13
N TYR A 167 26.76 -3.76 8.95
CA TYR A 167 25.51 -3.06 8.72
C TYR A 167 24.29 -3.97 9.04
N TRP A 168 24.29 -5.22 8.56
CA TRP A 168 23.22 -6.16 8.84
C TRP A 168 23.05 -6.42 10.34
N LYS A 169 24.14 -6.64 11.07
CA LYS A 169 24.11 -6.79 12.54
C LYS A 169 23.55 -5.56 13.24
N TYR A 170 23.85 -4.37 12.74
CA TYR A 170 23.24 -3.15 13.25
C TYR A 170 21.73 -3.13 12.97
N MET A 171 21.27 -3.51 11.79
CA MET A 171 19.84 -3.58 11.50
C MET A 171 19.12 -4.58 12.39
N GLU A 172 19.68 -5.77 12.61
CA GLU A 172 19.12 -6.75 13.57
C GLU A 172 19.08 -6.20 15.00
N TYR A 173 20.06 -5.39 15.39
CA TYR A 173 20.05 -4.70 16.68
C TYR A 173 18.94 -3.66 16.76
N ILE A 174 18.71 -2.88 15.71
CA ILE A 174 17.57 -1.95 15.65
C ILE A 174 16.25 -2.69 15.72
N PHE A 175 16.04 -3.72 14.93
CA PHE A 175 14.79 -4.50 14.89
C PHE A 175 14.45 -5.14 16.25
N ALA A 176 15.47 -5.46 17.07
CA ALA A 176 15.24 -6.06 18.38
C ALA A 176 14.79 -5.04 19.45
N TYR A 177 15.05 -3.73 19.28
CA TYR A 177 14.85 -2.72 20.32
C TYR A 177 14.06 -1.48 19.89
N ALA A 178 13.86 -1.27 18.60
CA ALA A 178 12.91 -0.30 18.05
C ALA A 178 11.62 -1.03 17.64
N ASN A 179 10.56 -0.29 17.42
CA ASN A 179 9.27 -0.84 16.95
C ASN A 179 8.37 0.25 16.38
N THR A 180 7.11 -0.07 16.09
CA THR A 180 6.12 0.89 15.58
C THR A 180 5.93 2.10 16.51
N ALA A 181 5.97 1.91 17.83
CA ALA A 181 5.76 3.02 18.77
C ALA A 181 6.96 3.98 18.78
N SER A 182 8.20 3.46 18.81
CA SER A 182 9.39 4.30 18.72
C SER A 182 9.49 5.03 17.37
N LEU A 183 9.18 4.36 16.26
CA LEU A 183 9.14 4.97 14.93
C LEU A 183 8.08 6.08 14.83
N HIS A 184 6.90 5.86 15.42
CA HIS A 184 5.84 6.88 15.47
C HIS A 184 6.31 8.15 16.18
N ASP A 185 7.02 8.00 17.31
CA ASP A 185 7.47 9.14 18.12
C ASP A 185 8.68 9.86 17.51
N GLU A 186 9.49 9.13 16.75
CA GLU A 186 10.65 9.66 16.04
C GLU A 186 10.25 10.54 14.85
N LEU A 187 9.24 10.13 14.08
CA LEU A 187 8.90 10.76 12.82
C LEU A 187 7.88 11.90 13.00
N PRO A 188 8.12 13.08 12.42
CA PRO A 188 7.13 14.16 12.40
C PRO A 188 5.93 13.80 11.52
N ASN A 189 4.77 14.40 11.83
CA ASN A 189 3.57 14.26 11.03
C ASN A 189 3.73 14.98 9.68
N VAL A 190 3.16 14.42 8.63
CA VAL A 190 2.90 15.14 7.37
C VAL A 190 1.75 16.11 7.61
N LYS A 191 1.92 17.38 7.18
CA LYS A 191 0.94 18.44 7.47
C LYS A 191 -0.34 18.33 6.65
N SER A 192 -0.26 17.78 5.45
CA SER A 192 -1.40 17.63 4.53
C SER A 192 -1.15 16.46 3.58
N ALA A 193 -2.20 15.73 3.21
CA ALA A 193 -2.14 14.68 2.19
C ALA A 193 -1.61 15.20 0.83
N THR A 194 -1.83 16.48 0.52
CA THR A 194 -1.32 17.11 -0.72
C THR A 194 0.21 17.25 -0.75
N THR A 195 0.88 17.17 0.42
CA THR A 195 2.34 17.27 0.55
C THR A 195 3.03 15.91 0.72
N VAL A 196 2.27 14.82 0.57
CA VAL A 196 2.83 13.46 0.62
C VAL A 196 3.89 13.25 -0.46
N LYS A 197 4.90 12.47 -0.12
CA LYS A 197 5.99 12.10 -1.03
C LYS A 197 6.34 10.62 -0.88
N ILE A 198 7.02 10.08 -1.86
CA ILE A 198 7.56 8.72 -1.79
C ILE A 198 8.53 8.64 -0.59
N GLY A 199 8.39 7.58 0.20
CA GLY A 199 9.12 7.37 1.45
C GLY A 199 8.39 7.84 2.70
N ASP A 200 7.30 8.62 2.58
CA ASP A 200 6.41 8.87 3.72
C ASP A 200 5.76 7.56 4.16
N THR A 201 5.40 7.48 5.43
CA THR A 201 4.96 6.23 6.03
C THR A 201 3.75 6.43 6.93
N PHE A 202 2.77 5.55 6.85
CA PHE A 202 1.69 5.49 7.82
C PHE A 202 2.17 4.69 9.02
N VAL A 203 2.19 5.32 10.19
CA VAL A 203 2.60 4.69 11.45
C VAL A 203 1.53 4.89 12.50
N GLN A 204 0.92 3.81 12.94
CA GLN A 204 -0.13 3.83 13.94
C GLN A 204 0.30 3.03 15.17
N LYS A 205 0.38 3.71 16.31
CA LYS A 205 0.52 3.02 17.60
C LYS A 205 -0.73 2.23 17.90
N GLY A 206 -0.57 1.09 18.54
CA GLY A 206 -1.68 0.25 19.00
C GLY A 206 -1.40 -0.38 20.34
N SER A 207 -2.43 -0.92 20.96
CA SER A 207 -2.34 -1.74 22.16
C SER A 207 -3.16 -3.02 21.92
N PRO A 208 -2.55 -4.21 21.88
CA PRO A 208 -1.14 -4.48 22.21
C PRO A 208 -0.16 -4.19 21.07
N ILE A 209 -0.59 -4.08 19.82
CA ILE A 209 0.28 -3.93 18.65
C ILE A 209 -0.14 -2.73 17.78
N GLY A 210 0.86 -2.09 17.15
CA GLY A 210 0.67 -1.10 16.09
C GLY A 210 1.08 -1.64 14.73
N HIS A 211 0.93 -0.83 13.69
CA HIS A 211 1.34 -1.19 12.33
C HIS A 211 1.98 -0.02 11.59
N ALA A 212 2.87 -0.34 10.63
CA ALA A 212 3.52 0.64 9.77
C ALA A 212 3.60 0.14 8.33
N ILE A 213 3.35 1.05 7.39
CA ILE A 213 3.48 0.83 5.95
C ILE A 213 4.14 2.04 5.30
N ILE A 214 4.71 1.88 4.11
CA ILE A 214 5.46 2.92 3.42
C ILE A 214 4.90 3.21 2.03
N VAL A 215 4.92 4.48 1.63
CA VAL A 215 4.65 4.94 0.27
C VAL A 215 5.87 4.65 -0.60
N VAL A 216 5.77 3.75 -1.57
CA VAL A 216 6.89 3.34 -2.44
C VAL A 216 6.81 3.92 -3.85
N ASP A 217 5.65 4.43 -4.24
CA ASP A 217 5.45 5.15 -5.50
C ASP A 217 4.30 6.16 -5.35
N LEU A 218 4.30 7.20 -6.20
CA LEU A 218 3.31 8.26 -6.14
C LEU A 218 3.09 8.85 -7.53
N ALA A 219 1.82 9.14 -7.86
CA ALA A 219 1.46 9.84 -9.08
C ALA A 219 0.41 10.93 -8.80
N LYS A 220 0.40 11.95 -9.66
CA LYS A 220 -0.58 13.05 -9.62
C LYS A 220 -1.22 13.25 -10.98
N ASN A 221 -2.47 13.67 -10.97
CA ASN A 221 -3.15 14.12 -12.19
C ASN A 221 -3.12 15.67 -12.31
N LYS A 222 -3.64 16.19 -13.40
CA LYS A 222 -3.66 17.64 -13.67
C LYS A 222 -4.55 18.42 -12.71
N GLU A 223 -5.53 17.77 -12.11
CA GLU A 223 -6.44 18.36 -11.10
C GLU A 223 -5.82 18.36 -9.69
N GLY A 224 -4.57 17.85 -9.54
CA GLY A 224 -3.86 17.80 -8.28
C GLY A 224 -4.21 16.59 -7.41
N LYS A 225 -5.08 15.68 -7.87
CA LYS A 225 -5.37 14.45 -7.18
C LYS A 225 -4.13 13.58 -7.08
N THR A 226 -3.86 13.05 -5.87
CA THR A 226 -2.68 12.24 -5.57
C THR A 226 -3.08 10.79 -5.30
N ILE A 227 -2.39 9.86 -5.94
CA ILE A 227 -2.48 8.42 -5.67
C ILE A 227 -1.12 7.88 -5.27
N VAL A 228 -1.12 6.88 -4.39
CA VAL A 228 0.11 6.27 -3.88
C VAL A 228 0.06 4.75 -3.98
N LEU A 229 1.24 4.15 -4.08
CA LEU A 229 1.43 2.71 -3.94
C LEU A 229 1.98 2.43 -2.54
N LEU A 230 1.39 1.45 -1.85
CA LEU A 230 1.72 1.12 -0.48
C LEU A 230 2.42 -0.23 -0.39
N ALA A 231 3.45 -0.31 0.45
CA ALA A 231 4.16 -1.56 0.74
C ALA A 231 4.22 -1.82 2.24
N GLN A 232 4.20 -3.10 2.61
CA GLN A 232 4.33 -3.55 4.00
C GLN A 232 5.13 -4.85 4.12
N SER A 233 5.76 -5.07 5.27
CA SER A 233 5.91 -6.37 5.92
C SER A 233 4.83 -6.51 6.99
N TYR A 234 4.79 -7.64 7.72
CA TYR A 234 3.80 -7.87 8.78
C TYR A 234 4.40 -8.77 9.88
N MET A 235 3.57 -9.19 10.83
CA MET A 235 3.92 -10.16 11.88
C MET A 235 3.29 -11.52 11.58
N PRO A 236 4.01 -12.63 11.69
CA PRO A 236 5.47 -12.76 11.88
C PRO A 236 6.27 -12.12 10.76
N ALA A 237 7.58 -11.87 10.98
CA ALA A 237 8.48 -11.28 9.98
C ALA A 237 8.36 -11.97 8.63
N GLN A 238 8.19 -11.19 7.57
CA GLN A 238 7.92 -11.68 6.21
C GLN A 238 8.47 -10.73 5.16
N GLU A 239 8.54 -11.20 3.92
CA GLU A 239 8.95 -10.39 2.78
C GLU A 239 8.03 -9.18 2.58
N ILE A 240 8.60 -8.07 2.11
CA ILE A 240 7.85 -6.84 1.84
C ILE A 240 7.01 -7.03 0.59
N GLN A 241 5.72 -6.67 0.68
CA GLN A 241 4.72 -6.87 -0.37
C GLN A 241 4.07 -5.55 -0.78
N LEU A 242 3.79 -5.38 -2.08
CA LEU A 242 2.99 -4.27 -2.61
C LEU A 242 1.51 -4.62 -2.46
N LEU A 243 0.77 -3.74 -1.78
CA LEU A 243 -0.61 -4.02 -1.39
C LEU A 243 -1.60 -3.83 -2.53
N ASN A 244 -2.58 -4.72 -2.62
CA ASN A 244 -3.78 -4.50 -3.42
C ASN A 244 -4.73 -3.53 -2.70
N ASN A 245 -5.50 -2.76 -3.47
CA ASN A 245 -6.52 -1.87 -2.93
C ASN A 245 -7.90 -2.54 -3.01
N TRP A 246 -8.35 -3.14 -1.92
CA TRP A 246 -9.67 -3.80 -1.86
C TRP A 246 -10.86 -2.82 -1.87
N ASN A 247 -10.62 -1.56 -1.53
CA ASN A 247 -11.70 -0.57 -1.44
C ASN A 247 -12.03 0.06 -2.81
N ASN A 248 -11.15 -0.11 -3.79
CA ASN A 248 -11.33 0.40 -5.13
C ASN A 248 -10.61 -0.50 -6.14
N ALA A 249 -11.29 -1.54 -6.62
CA ALA A 249 -10.74 -2.47 -7.60
C ALA A 249 -10.36 -1.78 -8.91
N ALA A 250 -11.11 -0.74 -9.31
CA ALA A 250 -10.82 0.03 -10.53
C ALA A 250 -9.55 0.89 -10.43
N LEU A 251 -9.00 1.08 -9.23
CA LEU A 251 -7.76 1.82 -9.00
C LEU A 251 -6.62 0.92 -8.50
N SER A 252 -6.94 -0.29 -8.01
CA SER A 252 -5.94 -1.21 -7.44
C SER A 252 -4.78 -1.47 -8.42
N PRO A 253 -3.52 -1.41 -7.94
CA PRO A 253 -3.06 -1.35 -6.55
C PRO A 253 -2.87 0.08 -5.99
N TRP A 254 -3.25 1.10 -6.72
CA TRP A 254 -3.12 2.49 -6.29
C TRP A 254 -4.17 2.85 -5.24
N TYR A 255 -3.77 3.67 -4.27
CA TYR A 255 -4.62 4.21 -3.20
C TYR A 255 -4.83 5.70 -3.37
N ASP A 256 -6.07 6.14 -3.27
CA ASP A 256 -6.44 7.54 -3.10
C ASP A 256 -6.24 7.93 -1.63
N ILE A 257 -5.38 8.90 -1.36
CA ILE A 257 -5.03 9.32 0.00
C ILE A 257 -5.69 10.63 0.43
N ASP A 258 -6.53 11.22 -0.41
CA ASP A 258 -7.31 12.43 -0.06
C ASP A 258 -8.48 12.11 0.88
N LYS A 259 -8.43 10.94 1.54
CA LYS A 259 -9.44 10.44 2.49
C LYS A 259 -8.88 10.41 3.90
N ASP A 260 -9.75 10.65 4.87
CA ASP A 260 -9.38 10.54 6.30
C ASP A 260 -9.03 9.12 6.72
N VAL A 261 -9.59 8.11 6.05
CA VAL A 261 -9.43 6.69 6.36
C VAL A 261 -8.81 5.96 5.18
N ILE A 262 -7.71 5.28 5.42
CA ILE A 262 -6.99 4.44 4.46
C ILE A 262 -7.12 2.98 4.92
N ASN A 263 -8.04 2.25 4.32
CA ASN A 263 -8.19 0.82 4.57
C ASN A 263 -7.24 0.03 3.68
N THR A 264 -6.36 -0.74 4.28
CA THR A 264 -5.52 -1.73 3.59
C THR A 264 -6.05 -3.15 3.87
N PRO A 265 -5.61 -4.18 3.15
CA PRO A 265 -6.13 -5.54 3.35
C PRO A 265 -6.00 -6.09 4.76
N GLU A 266 -4.99 -5.65 5.53
CA GLU A 266 -4.72 -6.19 6.86
C GLU A 266 -4.79 -5.14 7.97
N TRP A 267 -4.99 -3.83 7.63
CA TRP A 267 -5.00 -2.76 8.64
C TRP A 267 -5.74 -1.51 8.14
N THR A 268 -6.28 -0.73 9.09
CA THR A 268 -6.90 0.58 8.80
C THR A 268 -6.04 1.69 9.40
N PHE A 269 -5.62 2.63 8.55
CA PHE A 269 -4.92 3.84 8.95
C PHE A 269 -5.82 5.07 8.81
N TYR A 270 -5.38 6.16 9.43
CA TYR A 270 -6.01 7.48 9.31
C TYR A 270 -5.00 8.48 8.73
N ALA A 271 -5.48 9.53 8.08
CA ALA A 271 -4.62 10.58 7.52
C ALA A 271 -3.61 11.12 8.56
N ARG A 272 -4.02 11.25 9.83
CA ARG A 272 -3.15 11.67 10.96
C ARG A 272 -2.00 10.71 11.27
N ASN A 273 -2.04 9.48 10.76
CA ASN A 273 -0.96 8.50 10.95
C ASN A 273 0.18 8.69 9.94
N LEU A 274 0.03 9.60 8.97
CA LEU A 274 1.04 9.85 7.95
C LEU A 274 2.22 10.63 8.55
N LYS A 275 3.40 10.05 8.44
CA LYS A 275 4.68 10.53 8.97
C LYS A 275 5.69 10.71 7.85
N THR A 276 6.68 11.56 8.06
CA THR A 276 7.75 11.82 7.08
C THR A 276 9.13 11.74 7.72
N TRP A 277 10.14 11.43 6.92
CA TRP A 277 11.56 11.49 7.34
C TRP A 277 12.05 12.95 7.33
N LYS A 278 12.90 13.27 8.30
CA LYS A 278 13.64 14.55 8.36
C LYS A 278 14.76 14.60 7.34
#